data_3c82f553df9e3a233c34404fdb8a31a6
#
_entry.id   3c82f553df9e3a233c34404fdb8a31a6
#
_cell.length_a   1.000
_cell.length_b   1.000
_cell.length_c   1.000
_cell.angle_alpha   90.00
_cell.angle_beta   90.00
_cell.angle_gamma   90.00
#
_symmetry.space_group_name_H-M   'P 1'
#
loop_
_entity.id
_entity.type
_entity.pdbx_description
1 polymer ?
#
loop_
_entity_poly.entity_id
_entity_poly.type
_entity_poly.pdbx_seq_one_letter_code
_entity_poly.pdbx_strand_id
1 'polypeptide(L)'
;MPLYQYPCCKNKIIVLTGKTSGTPLKRWYLERHVKDLASLPDMREYRANMLSEQTLNCLTQETNGDDPYGVEAVDEIKGPDWNAIRHLYEEARILGAYRVTEYMIRELHTDRPVVLRTPEIKRIAMLTKPEGVTHEEAMTYWLERHPAFCFRHHNGMASYSQNHIDELLTENSIPLDGFPILTYWNEDAFRFGHFSMKDSRKLMLEDCRHFRSTSFVVTVDEYIMKQEEL
;
A
#
# COMPACT_ATOMS: atom_id res chain seq x y z
N MET A 1 -14.76 -19.33 -14.43
CA MET A 1 -15.06 -19.04 -13.02
C MET A 1 -13.75 -18.69 -12.34
N PRO A 2 -13.63 -17.57 -11.65
CA PRO A 2 -12.44 -17.28 -10.85
C PRO A 2 -12.26 -18.41 -9.82
N LEU A 3 -11.03 -18.91 -9.71
CA LEU A 3 -10.69 -20.04 -8.84
C LEU A 3 -10.73 -19.68 -7.35
N TYR A 4 -10.72 -18.38 -7.02
CA TYR A 4 -10.74 -17.86 -5.64
C TYR A 4 -11.60 -16.59 -5.57
N GLN A 5 -12.50 -16.52 -4.60
CA GLN A 5 -13.19 -15.30 -4.20
C GLN A 5 -12.45 -14.74 -2.99
N TYR A 6 -11.69 -13.67 -3.21
CA TYR A 6 -11.07 -12.95 -2.10
C TYR A 6 -12.05 -11.94 -1.50
N PRO A 7 -12.07 -11.77 -0.16
CA PRO A 7 -12.81 -10.68 0.46
C PRO A 7 -12.41 -9.36 -0.20
N CYS A 8 -13.39 -8.52 -0.56
CA CYS A 8 -13.12 -7.24 -1.17
C CYS A 8 -13.84 -6.10 -0.45
N CYS A 9 -13.18 -4.94 -0.39
CA CYS A 9 -13.71 -3.69 0.11
C CYS A 9 -13.65 -2.65 -1.00
N LYS A 10 -14.81 -2.15 -1.41
CA LYS A 10 -14.92 -1.05 -2.37
C LYS A 10 -14.86 0.30 -1.67
N ASN A 11 -14.51 1.34 -2.43
CA ASN A 11 -14.47 2.72 -1.94
C ASN A 11 -13.46 2.97 -0.81
N LYS A 12 -12.40 2.19 -0.73
CA LYS A 12 -11.23 2.56 0.06
C LYS A 12 -10.52 3.72 -0.64
N ILE A 13 -10.01 4.67 0.13
CA ILE A 13 -9.21 5.78 -0.39
C ILE A 13 -7.75 5.57 0.02
N ILE A 14 -6.85 5.75 -0.93
CA ILE A 14 -5.41 5.81 -0.69
C ILE A 14 -4.92 7.21 -1.08
N VAL A 15 -4.22 7.89 -0.16
CA VAL A 15 -3.66 9.21 -0.40
C VAL A 15 -2.14 9.15 -0.25
N LEU A 16 -1.44 9.58 -1.28
CA LEU A 16 0.02 9.74 -1.26
C LEU A 16 0.37 11.20 -0.96
N THR A 17 1.19 11.41 0.06
CA THR A 17 1.73 12.73 0.38
C THR A 17 3.25 12.74 0.31
N GLY A 18 3.78 13.83 -0.19
CA GLY A 18 5.22 14.07 -0.32
C GLY A 18 5.69 15.22 0.55
N LYS A 19 6.99 15.46 0.48
CA LYS A 19 7.67 16.49 1.25
C LYS A 19 7.06 17.88 1.01
N THR A 20 6.76 18.56 2.11
CA THR A 20 6.33 19.97 2.10
C THR A 20 7.50 20.91 2.37
N SER A 21 7.45 22.12 1.81
CA SER A 21 8.41 23.17 2.15
C SER A 21 7.97 23.83 3.47
N GLY A 22 8.78 23.71 4.51
CA GLY A 22 8.57 24.46 5.75
C GLY A 22 8.45 23.60 7.00
N THR A 23 7.28 23.12 7.35
CA THR A 23 7.09 22.28 8.54
C THR A 23 7.55 20.85 8.26
N PRO A 24 8.32 20.20 9.16
CA PRO A 24 8.61 18.79 9.01
C PRO A 24 7.32 17.99 8.88
N LEU A 25 7.13 17.29 7.76
CA LEU A 25 5.91 16.52 7.48
C LEU A 25 5.55 15.60 8.65
N LYS A 26 6.54 14.89 9.20
CA LYS A 26 6.35 13.96 10.32
C LYS A 26 5.65 14.59 11.52
N ARG A 27 6.02 15.82 11.89
CA ARG A 27 5.41 16.51 13.04
C ARG A 27 3.95 16.88 12.76
N TRP A 28 3.68 17.55 11.65
CA TRP A 28 2.32 17.91 11.24
C TRP A 28 1.46 16.65 11.09
N TYR A 29 1.98 15.64 10.42
CA TYR A 29 1.27 14.41 10.12
C TYR A 29 0.86 13.66 11.40
N LEU A 30 1.81 13.32 12.29
CA LEU A 30 1.53 12.53 13.48
C LEU A 30 0.84 13.32 14.61
N GLU A 31 1.15 14.62 14.79
CA GLU A 31 0.62 15.39 15.90
C GLU A 31 -0.77 15.96 15.64
N ARG A 32 -1.13 16.18 14.36
CA ARG A 32 -2.38 16.83 13.96
C ARG A 32 -3.18 16.03 12.95
N HIS A 33 -2.69 15.88 11.72
CA HIS A 33 -3.42 15.33 10.58
C HIS A 33 -4.04 13.96 10.86
N VAL A 34 -3.26 13.01 11.40
CA VAL A 34 -3.75 11.66 11.74
C VAL A 34 -4.87 11.67 12.76
N LYS A 35 -4.81 12.61 13.72
CA LYS A 35 -5.84 12.76 14.77
C LYS A 35 -7.13 13.35 14.21
N ASP A 36 -6.99 14.37 13.35
CA ASP A 36 -8.12 15.02 12.71
C ASP A 36 -8.89 14.03 11.83
N LEU A 37 -8.18 13.24 11.00
CA LEU A 37 -8.78 12.17 10.21
C LEU A 37 -9.44 11.09 11.07
N ALA A 38 -8.74 10.57 12.09
CA ALA A 38 -9.26 9.51 12.95
C ALA A 38 -10.51 9.93 13.74
N SER A 39 -10.68 11.23 14.00
CA SER A 39 -11.82 11.78 14.75
C SER A 39 -13.11 11.93 13.94
N LEU A 40 -13.03 11.76 12.61
CA LEU A 40 -14.20 11.89 11.76
C LEU A 40 -15.28 10.84 12.10
N PRO A 41 -16.56 11.25 12.19
CA PRO A 41 -17.64 10.34 12.61
C PRO A 41 -17.83 9.18 11.64
N ASP A 42 -17.65 9.39 10.34
CA ASP A 42 -17.83 8.37 9.31
C ASP A 42 -16.58 7.53 9.06
N MET A 43 -15.48 7.81 9.77
CA MET A 43 -14.26 7.01 9.67
C MET A 43 -14.49 5.63 10.25
N ARG A 44 -14.36 4.58 9.43
CA ARG A 44 -14.49 3.17 9.84
C ARG A 44 -13.13 2.54 10.11
N GLU A 45 -12.21 2.69 9.18
CA GLU A 45 -10.84 2.21 9.31
C GLU A 45 -9.88 3.27 8.81
N TYR A 46 -8.79 3.50 9.55
CA TYR A 46 -7.73 4.40 9.14
C TYR A 46 -6.36 3.86 9.55
N ARG A 47 -5.49 3.72 8.55
CA ARG A 47 -4.09 3.34 8.71
C ARG A 47 -3.21 4.45 8.18
N ALA A 48 -2.44 5.05 9.06
CA ALA A 48 -1.45 6.04 8.73
C ALA A 48 -0.09 5.37 8.53
N ASN A 49 0.54 5.58 7.38
CA ASN A 49 1.81 4.97 7.05
C ASN A 49 2.83 6.07 6.75
N MET A 50 3.88 6.18 7.56
CA MET A 50 4.99 7.10 7.34
C MET A 50 6.16 6.37 6.72
N LEU A 51 6.89 7.01 5.80
CA LEU A 51 8.14 6.47 5.30
C LEU A 51 9.04 6.08 6.48
N SER A 52 9.47 4.84 6.52
CA SER A 52 10.29 4.33 7.61
C SER A 52 11.69 4.91 7.54
N GLU A 53 12.19 5.42 8.66
CA GLU A 53 13.58 5.84 8.82
C GLU A 53 14.51 4.64 9.08
N GLN A 54 13.95 3.45 9.30
CA GLN A 54 14.75 2.25 9.54
C GLN A 54 15.40 1.80 8.23
N THR A 55 16.71 1.81 8.22
CA THR A 55 17.47 1.13 7.17
C THR A 55 17.38 -0.37 7.47
N LEU A 56 16.57 -1.09 6.73
CA LEU A 56 16.59 -2.54 6.78
C LEU A 56 17.87 -3.02 6.13
N ASN A 57 18.75 -3.66 6.90
CA ASN A 57 20.06 -4.14 6.42
C ASN A 57 19.95 -5.17 5.28
N CYS A 58 18.77 -5.76 5.11
CA CYS A 58 18.48 -6.72 4.05
C CYS A 58 17.91 -6.06 2.77
N LEU A 59 17.60 -4.75 2.79
CA LEU A 59 17.13 -4.04 1.59
C LEU A 59 18.35 -3.68 0.73
N THR A 60 18.45 -4.35 -0.41
CA THR A 60 19.36 -3.96 -1.48
C THR A 60 18.66 -2.94 -2.40
N GLN A 61 19.43 -2.19 -3.19
CA GLN A 61 18.86 -1.31 -4.25
C GLN A 61 17.91 -2.07 -5.19
N GLU A 62 18.07 -3.38 -5.29
CA GLU A 62 17.24 -4.23 -6.13
C GLU A 62 15.83 -4.52 -5.54
N THR A 63 15.64 -4.30 -4.26
CA THR A 63 14.35 -4.50 -3.57
C THR A 63 13.61 -3.20 -3.31
N ASN A 64 14.31 -2.06 -3.38
CA ASN A 64 13.72 -0.72 -3.37
C ASN A 64 13.97 -0.11 -4.74
N GLY A 65 12.94 0.02 -5.57
CA GLY A 65 13.01 0.94 -6.69
C GLY A 65 13.23 2.35 -6.14
N ASP A 66 13.98 3.19 -6.85
CA ASP A 66 14.08 4.61 -6.50
C ASP A 66 12.66 5.19 -6.52
N ASP A 67 12.29 5.91 -5.47
CA ASP A 67 11.05 6.67 -5.44
C ASP A 67 11.25 8.00 -6.22
N PRO A 68 10.71 8.11 -7.43
CA PRO A 68 10.91 9.30 -8.26
C PRO A 68 10.04 10.48 -7.83
N TYR A 69 9.09 10.27 -6.91
CA TYR A 69 8.07 11.24 -6.55
C TYR A 69 8.27 11.84 -5.17
N GLY A 70 9.07 11.19 -4.32
CA GLY A 70 9.32 11.62 -2.95
C GLY A 70 8.11 11.41 -2.04
N VAL A 71 7.58 10.19 -2.02
CA VAL A 71 6.49 9.78 -1.12
C VAL A 71 7.02 9.73 0.31
N GLU A 72 6.40 10.46 1.22
CA GLU A 72 6.75 10.45 2.64
C GLU A 72 5.67 9.83 3.54
N ALA A 73 4.40 9.85 3.10
CA ALA A 73 3.33 9.17 3.82
C ALA A 73 2.26 8.64 2.87
N VAL A 74 1.55 7.60 3.35
CA VAL A 74 0.44 6.95 2.64
C VAL A 74 -0.69 6.74 3.63
N ASP A 75 -1.84 7.35 3.37
CA ASP A 75 -3.06 7.12 4.14
C ASP A 75 -3.93 6.07 3.48
N GLU A 76 -4.41 5.11 4.27
CA GLU A 76 -5.40 4.10 3.87
C GLU A 76 -6.68 4.35 4.67
N ILE A 77 -7.76 4.72 3.99
CA ILE A 77 -8.98 5.26 4.60
C ILE A 77 -10.20 4.48 4.12
N LYS A 78 -11.04 4.04 5.06
CA LYS A 78 -12.37 3.49 4.78
C LYS A 78 -13.43 4.27 5.57
N GLY A 79 -14.48 4.66 4.89
CA GLY A 79 -15.62 5.35 5.48
C GLY A 79 -15.97 6.64 4.76
N PRO A 80 -15.27 7.76 5.02
CA PRO A 80 -15.60 9.05 4.44
C PRO A 80 -15.34 9.10 2.92
N ASP A 81 -16.08 9.96 2.22
CA ASP A 81 -15.81 10.33 0.83
C ASP A 81 -14.66 11.33 0.75
N TRP A 82 -13.95 11.37 -0.39
CA TRP A 82 -12.85 12.29 -0.63
C TRP A 82 -13.21 13.76 -0.41
N ASN A 83 -14.41 14.19 -0.85
CA ASN A 83 -14.84 15.56 -0.67
C ASN A 83 -15.00 15.97 0.80
N ALA A 84 -15.28 15.02 1.69
CA ALA A 84 -15.38 15.27 3.13
C ALA A 84 -14.01 15.46 3.81
N ILE A 85 -12.95 14.86 3.25
CA ILE A 85 -11.62 14.83 3.90
C ILE A 85 -10.56 15.69 3.21
N ARG A 86 -10.74 16.05 1.94
CA ARG A 86 -9.70 16.76 1.14
C ARG A 86 -9.16 18.02 1.79
N HIS A 87 -10.00 18.74 2.56
CA HIS A 87 -9.60 19.95 3.25
C HIS A 87 -8.56 19.70 4.36
N LEU A 88 -8.49 18.48 4.90
CA LEU A 88 -7.49 18.10 5.89
C LEU A 88 -6.09 17.91 5.29
N TYR A 89 -5.98 17.93 3.97
CA TYR A 89 -4.71 17.83 3.24
C TYR A 89 -4.19 19.16 2.69
N GLU A 90 -4.81 20.29 3.03
CA GLU A 90 -4.41 21.62 2.50
C GLU A 90 -2.96 22.03 2.85
N GLU A 91 -2.45 21.53 3.97
CA GLU A 91 -1.07 21.77 4.39
C GLU A 91 -0.07 20.74 3.80
N ALA A 92 -0.57 19.71 3.10
CA ALA A 92 0.23 18.63 2.54
C ALA A 92 0.50 18.85 1.04
N ARG A 93 1.63 18.34 0.56
CA ARG A 93 1.84 18.15 -0.86
C ARG A 93 1.20 16.82 -1.27
N ILE A 94 -0.02 16.86 -1.80
CA ILE A 94 -0.68 15.67 -2.34
C ILE A 94 0.03 15.26 -3.64
N LEU A 95 0.52 14.02 -3.69
CA LEU A 95 1.08 13.38 -4.88
C LEU A 95 0.02 12.60 -5.66
N GLY A 96 -1.06 12.24 -5.00
CA GLY A 96 -2.24 11.61 -5.57
C GLY A 96 -3.21 11.14 -4.50
N ALA A 97 -4.49 11.15 -4.86
CA ALA A 97 -5.56 10.53 -4.08
C ALA A 97 -6.34 9.60 -5.01
N TYR A 98 -6.63 8.39 -4.54
CA TYR A 98 -7.15 7.29 -5.35
C TYR A 98 -8.31 6.61 -4.64
N ARG A 99 -9.39 6.37 -5.37
CA ARG A 99 -10.42 5.43 -4.96
C ARG A 99 -10.00 4.04 -5.44
N VAL A 100 -10.02 3.07 -4.55
CA VAL A 100 -9.56 1.71 -4.87
C VAL A 100 -10.57 0.66 -4.42
N THR A 101 -10.57 -0.46 -5.13
CA THR A 101 -11.13 -1.73 -4.64
C THR A 101 -10.00 -2.56 -4.04
N GLU A 102 -10.06 -2.79 -2.75
CA GLU A 102 -9.11 -3.65 -2.02
C GLU A 102 -9.56 -5.10 -2.06
N TYR A 103 -8.66 -5.99 -2.47
CA TYR A 103 -8.80 -7.44 -2.35
C TYR A 103 -7.82 -7.98 -1.32
N MET A 104 -8.33 -8.60 -0.26
CA MET A 104 -7.50 -9.22 0.79
C MET A 104 -7.10 -10.63 0.35
N ILE A 105 -5.88 -10.76 -0.16
CA ILE A 105 -5.34 -12.04 -0.68
C ILE A 105 -4.86 -12.93 0.47
N ARG A 106 -4.24 -12.33 1.48
CA ARG A 106 -3.82 -12.99 2.73
C ARG A 106 -4.02 -12.02 3.88
N GLU A 107 -4.84 -12.40 4.83
CA GLU A 107 -5.15 -11.59 5.99
C GLU A 107 -4.22 -11.91 7.17
N LEU A 108 -3.84 -10.87 7.89
CA LEU A 108 -3.13 -10.95 9.15
C LEU A 108 -4.10 -10.61 10.28
N HIS A 109 -4.48 -11.61 11.05
CA HIS A 109 -5.28 -11.40 12.26
C HIS A 109 -4.38 -11.08 13.44
N THR A 110 -4.50 -9.89 14.01
CA THR A 110 -3.79 -9.48 15.22
C THR A 110 -4.71 -8.65 16.09
N ASP A 111 -4.79 -9.02 17.36
CA ASP A 111 -5.46 -8.22 18.40
C ASP A 111 -4.53 -7.08 18.83
N ARG A 112 -4.49 -6.00 18.03
CA ARG A 112 -3.62 -4.86 18.31
C ARG A 112 -4.40 -3.66 18.78
N PRO A 113 -3.91 -2.97 19.81
CA PRO A 113 -4.51 -1.73 20.23
C PRO A 113 -4.32 -0.65 19.13
N VAL A 114 -5.36 0.15 18.98
CA VAL A 114 -5.36 1.34 18.12
C VAL A 114 -4.33 2.36 18.62
N VAL A 115 -3.81 3.20 17.72
CA VAL A 115 -2.85 4.30 17.99
C VAL A 115 -1.41 3.82 18.30
N LEU A 116 -1.09 2.56 18.09
CA LEU A 116 0.28 2.09 18.21
C LEU A 116 0.89 1.80 16.83
N ARG A 117 2.20 2.07 16.74
CA ARG A 117 3.00 1.60 15.60
C ARG A 117 3.02 0.09 15.59
N THR A 118 2.76 -0.49 14.43
CA THR A 118 2.86 -1.95 14.25
C THR A 118 4.34 -2.36 14.20
N PRO A 119 4.72 -3.50 14.78
CA PRO A 119 6.10 -3.96 14.76
C PRO A 119 6.50 -4.64 13.45
N GLU A 120 5.53 -4.91 12.58
CA GLU A 120 5.77 -5.54 11.28
C GLU A 120 6.49 -4.62 10.31
N ILE A 121 7.11 -5.23 9.31
CA ILE A 121 7.63 -4.53 8.15
C ILE A 121 6.51 -4.46 7.12
N LYS A 122 6.01 -3.27 6.85
CA LYS A 122 5.01 -3.03 5.81
C LYS A 122 5.65 -2.36 4.60
N ARG A 123 5.32 -2.88 3.43
CA ARG A 123 5.79 -2.38 2.15
C ARG A 123 4.60 -2.06 1.25
N ILE A 124 4.59 -0.87 0.73
CA ILE A 124 3.58 -0.38 -0.20
C ILE A 124 4.26 -0.15 -1.54
N ALA A 125 3.86 -0.92 -2.54
CA ALA A 125 4.32 -0.69 -3.90
C ALA A 125 3.28 0.13 -4.68
N MET A 126 3.75 0.92 -5.62
CA MET A 126 2.96 1.69 -6.57
C MET A 126 3.31 1.17 -7.95
N LEU A 127 2.33 0.67 -8.68
CA LEU A 127 2.56 0.04 -9.98
C LEU A 127 1.83 0.72 -11.11
N THR A 128 2.43 0.64 -12.32
CA THR A 128 1.79 0.96 -13.58
C THR A 128 1.69 -0.29 -14.44
N LYS A 129 0.60 -0.43 -15.17
CA LYS A 129 0.40 -1.55 -16.11
C LYS A 129 1.32 -1.47 -17.34
N PRO A 130 1.52 -2.57 -18.07
CA PRO A 130 2.26 -2.56 -19.31
C PRO A 130 1.56 -1.74 -20.42
N GLU A 131 2.36 -1.16 -21.29
CA GLU A 131 1.85 -0.52 -22.52
C GLU A 131 1.14 -1.57 -23.39
N GLY A 132 0.03 -1.18 -24.01
CA GLY A 132 -0.78 -2.07 -24.86
C GLY A 132 -1.68 -3.05 -24.10
N VAL A 133 -1.59 -3.13 -22.77
CA VAL A 133 -2.49 -3.91 -21.93
C VAL A 133 -3.53 -2.97 -21.34
N THR A 134 -4.81 -3.35 -21.37
CA THR A 134 -5.86 -2.57 -20.70
C THR A 134 -5.76 -2.67 -19.19
N HIS A 135 -6.33 -1.70 -18.47
CA HIS A 135 -6.38 -1.75 -17.01
C HIS A 135 -7.09 -3.02 -16.51
N GLU A 136 -8.23 -3.34 -17.11
CA GLU A 136 -9.02 -4.52 -16.76
C GLU A 136 -8.24 -5.83 -16.96
N GLU A 137 -7.53 -5.99 -18.09
CA GLU A 137 -6.71 -7.18 -18.35
C GLU A 137 -5.58 -7.32 -17.32
N ALA A 138 -4.87 -6.21 -17.04
CA ALA A 138 -3.79 -6.20 -16.06
C ALA A 138 -4.28 -6.56 -14.65
N MET A 139 -5.37 -5.92 -14.21
CA MET A 139 -5.95 -6.16 -12.87
C MET A 139 -6.56 -7.55 -12.75
N THR A 140 -7.18 -8.08 -13.81
CA THR A 140 -7.69 -9.46 -13.83
C THR A 140 -6.55 -10.48 -13.69
N TYR A 141 -5.47 -10.32 -14.44
CA TYR A 141 -4.31 -11.20 -14.31
C TYR A 141 -3.72 -11.12 -12.90
N TRP A 142 -3.56 -9.90 -12.37
CA TRP A 142 -3.00 -9.67 -11.05
C TRP A 142 -3.84 -10.33 -9.95
N LEU A 143 -5.17 -10.28 -10.05
CA LEU A 143 -6.08 -10.88 -9.07
C LEU A 143 -6.18 -12.41 -9.20
N GLU A 144 -6.29 -12.93 -10.42
CA GLU A 144 -6.62 -14.34 -10.64
C GLU A 144 -5.41 -15.26 -10.75
N ARG A 145 -4.25 -14.73 -11.18
CA ARG A 145 -3.06 -15.54 -11.49
C ARG A 145 -1.91 -15.30 -10.52
N HIS A 146 -1.57 -14.05 -10.31
CA HIS A 146 -0.40 -13.66 -9.51
C HIS A 146 -0.41 -14.16 -8.04
N PRO A 147 -1.54 -14.25 -7.31
CA PRO A 147 -1.53 -14.72 -5.92
C PRO A 147 -0.92 -16.11 -5.73
N ALA A 148 -1.13 -17.02 -6.67
CA ALA A 148 -0.53 -18.35 -6.61
C ALA A 148 1.00 -18.31 -6.67
N PHE A 149 1.57 -17.37 -7.44
CA PHE A 149 3.02 -17.11 -7.46
C PHE A 149 3.50 -16.50 -6.15
N CYS A 150 2.77 -15.51 -5.61
CA CYS A 150 3.09 -14.90 -4.33
C CYS A 150 3.16 -15.94 -3.21
N PHE A 151 2.17 -16.82 -3.08
CA PHE A 151 2.17 -17.85 -2.05
C PHE A 151 3.33 -18.84 -2.16
N ARG A 152 3.79 -19.10 -3.38
CA ARG A 152 4.92 -20.01 -3.64
C ARG A 152 6.27 -19.33 -3.39
N HIS A 153 6.42 -18.07 -3.78
CA HIS A 153 7.72 -17.40 -3.90
C HIS A 153 7.96 -16.33 -2.83
N HIS A 154 6.91 -15.83 -2.19
CA HIS A 154 6.93 -14.88 -1.06
C HIS A 154 6.33 -15.52 0.20
N ASN A 155 6.85 -16.67 0.61
CA ASN A 155 6.26 -17.45 1.72
C ASN A 155 6.43 -16.80 3.10
N GLY A 156 7.29 -15.79 3.24
CA GLY A 156 7.47 -14.99 4.46
C GLY A 156 6.42 -13.89 4.68
N MET A 157 5.51 -13.66 3.72
CA MET A 157 4.46 -12.66 3.89
C MET A 157 3.53 -13.02 5.05
N ALA A 158 3.29 -12.05 5.94
CA ALA A 158 2.26 -12.13 6.97
C ALA A 158 0.89 -11.73 6.41
N SER A 159 0.84 -10.65 5.61
CA SER A 159 -0.37 -10.25 4.88
C SER A 159 -0.06 -9.80 3.46
N TYR A 160 -1.09 -9.81 2.61
CA TYR A 160 -1.03 -9.29 1.26
C TYR A 160 -2.41 -8.77 0.84
N SER A 161 -2.48 -7.52 0.43
CA SER A 161 -3.65 -6.96 -0.24
C SER A 161 -3.29 -6.38 -1.61
N GLN A 162 -4.23 -6.46 -2.53
CA GLN A 162 -4.20 -5.80 -3.82
C GLN A 162 -5.22 -4.67 -3.81
N ASN A 163 -4.78 -3.46 -4.08
CA ASN A 163 -5.65 -2.29 -4.15
C ASN A 163 -5.67 -1.82 -5.61
N HIS A 164 -6.72 -2.18 -6.33
CA HIS A 164 -6.92 -1.81 -7.73
C HIS A 164 -7.50 -0.41 -7.80
N ILE A 165 -6.91 0.48 -8.59
CA ILE A 165 -7.37 1.86 -8.71
C ILE A 165 -8.61 1.89 -9.61
N ASP A 166 -9.72 2.37 -9.06
CA ASP A 166 -10.98 2.58 -9.79
C ASP A 166 -11.08 4.01 -10.33
N GLU A 167 -10.51 5.00 -9.59
CA GLU A 167 -10.66 6.42 -9.91
C GLU A 167 -9.50 7.26 -9.33
N LEU A 168 -9.06 8.25 -10.11
CA LEU A 168 -8.15 9.31 -9.64
C LEU A 168 -9.01 10.44 -9.04
N LEU A 169 -8.81 10.75 -7.76
CA LEU A 169 -9.61 11.73 -7.02
C LEU A 169 -9.03 13.15 -7.09
N THR A 170 -7.79 13.30 -7.58
CA THR A 170 -7.16 14.60 -7.83
C THR A 170 -6.57 14.64 -9.24
N GLU A 171 -6.67 15.80 -9.89
CA GLU A 171 -6.20 16.00 -11.27
C GLU A 171 -4.70 15.75 -11.47
N ASN A 172 -3.91 16.03 -10.44
CA ASN A 172 -2.45 15.88 -10.46
C ASN A 172 -1.98 14.56 -9.85
N SER A 173 -2.87 13.57 -9.70
CA SER A 173 -2.48 12.25 -9.21
C SER A 173 -1.44 11.61 -10.12
N ILE A 174 -0.41 11.00 -9.52
CA ILE A 174 0.53 10.15 -10.25
C ILE A 174 -0.28 9.06 -10.98
N PRO A 175 -0.06 8.84 -12.29
CA PRO A 175 -0.83 7.86 -13.06
C PRO A 175 -0.42 6.44 -12.69
N LEU A 176 -1.05 5.88 -11.68
CA LEU A 176 -0.84 4.52 -11.19
C LEU A 176 -2.05 3.65 -11.54
N ASP A 177 -1.84 2.33 -11.52
CA ASP A 177 -2.90 1.33 -11.74
C ASP A 177 -3.24 0.55 -10.47
N GLY A 178 -2.34 0.49 -9.48
CA GLY A 178 -2.63 -0.21 -8.24
C GLY A 178 -1.54 -0.15 -7.17
N PHE A 179 -1.92 -0.62 -5.98
CA PHE A 179 -1.05 -0.68 -4.81
C PHE A 179 -1.02 -2.11 -4.24
N PRO A 180 0.02 -2.91 -4.53
CA PRO A 180 0.31 -4.09 -3.72
C PRO A 180 0.82 -3.66 -2.34
N ILE A 181 0.16 -4.15 -1.29
CA ILE A 181 0.57 -3.91 0.10
C ILE A 181 0.93 -5.26 0.72
N LEU A 182 2.17 -5.37 1.17
CA LEU A 182 2.72 -6.59 1.76
C LEU A 182 3.24 -6.30 3.16
N THR A 183 2.95 -7.20 4.09
CA THR A 183 3.44 -7.12 5.46
C THR A 183 4.25 -8.37 5.77
N TYR A 184 5.33 -8.21 6.52
CA TYR A 184 6.20 -9.29 7.01
C TYR A 184 6.33 -9.16 8.52
N TRP A 185 6.34 -10.29 9.23
CA TRP A 185 6.43 -10.32 10.69
C TRP A 185 7.64 -9.56 11.25
N ASN A 186 8.77 -9.66 10.57
CA ASN A 186 10.04 -9.05 10.94
C ASN A 186 11.03 -9.06 9.78
N GLU A 187 12.25 -8.55 10.01
CA GLU A 187 13.32 -8.49 8.99
C GLU A 187 13.73 -9.87 8.48
N ASP A 188 13.78 -10.89 9.33
CA ASP A 188 14.13 -12.24 8.91
C ASP A 188 13.05 -12.85 8.00
N ALA A 189 11.77 -12.67 8.33
CA ALA A 189 10.66 -13.10 7.48
C ALA A 189 10.71 -12.41 6.12
N PHE A 190 11.08 -11.13 6.06
CA PHE A 190 11.30 -10.43 4.81
C PHE A 190 12.54 -10.96 4.08
N ARG A 191 13.69 -10.98 4.74
CA ARG A 191 14.97 -11.34 4.15
C ARG A 191 14.99 -12.74 3.52
N PHE A 192 14.42 -13.73 4.23
CA PHE A 192 14.45 -15.13 3.79
C PHE A 192 13.17 -15.56 3.07
N GLY A 193 12.08 -14.82 3.23
CA GLY A 193 10.78 -15.18 2.70
C GLY A 193 10.29 -14.32 1.54
N HIS A 194 10.94 -13.16 1.25
CA HIS A 194 10.52 -12.33 0.12
C HIS A 194 10.84 -13.00 -1.23
N PHE A 195 12.00 -13.66 -1.34
CA PHE A 195 12.32 -14.57 -2.44
C PHE A 195 12.80 -15.88 -1.85
N SER A 196 11.87 -16.78 -1.54
CA SER A 196 12.10 -17.94 -0.69
C SER A 196 12.87 -19.10 -1.34
N MET A 197 13.05 -19.09 -2.66
CA MET A 197 13.78 -20.11 -3.41
C MET A 197 14.76 -19.47 -4.38
N LYS A 198 15.78 -20.24 -4.83
CA LYS A 198 16.86 -19.77 -5.68
C LYS A 198 16.39 -18.99 -6.92
N ASP A 199 15.33 -19.42 -7.58
CA ASP A 199 14.83 -18.81 -8.81
C ASP A 199 13.58 -17.92 -8.60
N SER A 200 13.15 -17.75 -7.34
CA SER A 200 11.92 -17.01 -7.01
C SER A 200 11.90 -15.61 -7.59
N ARG A 201 13.00 -14.87 -7.47
CA ARG A 201 13.09 -13.51 -8.00
C ARG A 201 12.87 -13.46 -9.51
N LYS A 202 13.54 -14.33 -10.27
CA LYS A 202 13.41 -14.39 -11.73
C LYS A 202 11.96 -14.71 -12.13
N LEU A 203 11.39 -15.77 -11.53
CA LEU A 203 10.03 -16.20 -11.84
C LEU A 203 8.99 -15.15 -11.47
N MET A 204 9.15 -14.48 -10.33
CA MET A 204 8.26 -13.38 -9.93
C MET A 204 8.34 -12.19 -10.87
N LEU A 205 9.54 -11.82 -11.34
CA LEU A 205 9.70 -10.73 -12.31
C LEU A 205 9.11 -11.10 -13.68
N GLU A 206 9.22 -12.33 -14.11
CA GLU A 206 8.58 -12.83 -15.35
C GLU A 206 7.06 -12.78 -15.24
N ASP A 207 6.50 -13.25 -14.14
CA ASP A 207 5.06 -13.21 -13.88
C ASP A 207 4.53 -11.77 -13.80
N CYS A 208 5.23 -10.89 -13.09
CA CYS A 208 4.84 -9.49 -12.94
C CYS A 208 4.72 -8.74 -14.27
N ARG A 209 5.44 -9.12 -15.34
CA ARG A 209 5.37 -8.48 -16.66
C ARG A 209 3.99 -8.53 -17.30
N HIS A 210 3.13 -9.43 -16.86
CA HIS A 210 1.76 -9.54 -17.37
C HIS A 210 0.84 -8.42 -16.89
N PHE A 211 1.14 -7.81 -15.74
CA PHE A 211 0.28 -6.78 -15.15
C PHE A 211 1.02 -5.51 -14.71
N ARG A 212 2.36 -5.53 -14.73
CA ARG A 212 3.20 -4.44 -14.24
C ARG A 212 4.36 -4.14 -15.17
N SER A 213 4.48 -2.90 -15.60
CA SER A 213 5.65 -2.38 -16.35
C SER A 213 6.70 -1.80 -15.40
N THR A 214 6.28 -0.88 -14.53
CA THR A 214 7.13 -0.24 -13.55
C THR A 214 6.51 -0.35 -12.15
N SER A 215 7.34 -0.32 -11.15
CA SER A 215 6.90 -0.14 -9.78
C SER A 215 8.02 0.47 -8.95
N PHE A 216 7.65 1.29 -7.99
CA PHE A 216 8.52 1.68 -6.91
C PHE A 216 7.88 1.27 -5.58
N VAL A 217 8.69 1.10 -4.55
CA VAL A 217 8.25 0.51 -3.29
C VAL A 217 8.77 1.33 -2.13
N VAL A 218 7.90 1.70 -1.22
CA VAL A 218 8.26 2.32 0.05
C VAL A 218 8.09 1.33 1.20
N THR A 219 9.02 1.37 2.15
CA THR A 219 8.86 0.70 3.44
C THR A 219 8.35 1.73 4.43
N VAL A 220 7.32 1.39 5.18
CA VAL A 220 6.61 2.33 6.03
C VAL A 220 6.49 1.84 7.46
N ASP A 221 6.43 2.80 8.38
CA ASP A 221 5.99 2.61 9.75
C ASP A 221 4.47 2.80 9.77
N GLU A 222 3.72 1.74 10.04
CA GLU A 222 2.25 1.77 10.10
C GLU A 222 1.77 2.12 11.50
N TYR A 223 0.74 2.96 11.55
CA TYR A 223 -0.03 3.28 12.76
C TYR A 223 -1.50 2.97 12.49
N ILE A 224 -2.09 2.06 13.26
CA ILE A 224 -3.53 1.77 13.19
C ILE A 224 -4.24 2.85 14.01
N MET A 225 -4.88 3.80 13.33
CA MET A 225 -5.50 4.97 13.96
C MET A 225 -6.97 4.74 14.29
N LYS A 226 -7.65 3.92 13.49
CA LYS A 226 -9.03 3.46 13.72
C LYS A 226 -9.20 2.10 13.05
N GLN A 227 -9.95 1.23 13.71
CA GLN A 227 -10.27 -0.10 13.22
C GLN A 227 -11.77 -0.34 13.38
N GLU A 228 -12.39 -0.94 12.37
CA GLU A 228 -13.79 -1.34 12.45
C GLU A 228 -13.94 -2.42 13.56
N GLU A 229 -14.89 -2.21 14.45
CA GLU A 229 -15.21 -3.22 15.46
C GLU A 229 -15.86 -4.41 14.75
N LEU A 230 -15.32 -5.62 15.00
CA LEU A 230 -15.80 -6.89 14.43
C LEU A 230 -17.13 -7.30 15.01
#